data_25cd5ef4e84e26d94eb1293890b90db5
#
_entry.id   25cd5ef4e84e26d94eb1293890b90db5
#
_cell.length_a   1.000
_cell.length_b   1.000
_cell.length_c   1.000
_cell.angle_alpha   90.00
_cell.angle_beta   90.00
_cell.angle_gamma   90.00
#
_symmetry.space_group_name_H-M   'P 1'
#
loop_
_entity.id
_entity.type
_entity.pdbx_description
1 polymer ?
#
loop_
_entity_poly.entity_id
_entity_poly.type
_entity_poly.pdbx_seq_one_letter_code
_entity_poly.pdbx_strand_id
1 'polypeptide(L)'
;MCIRDRGLPVTGLEERPEYADALRRAGAEKVLCGPYAENLTQVEGSAETCFVVATRAHSFDVECLTEIYKKRFAYVGMLGSRNRSALVRRQLIEAGTAPEKAKSLHAPIGLAIKAQTAQEIALSILAEIVEVKNGRQQTEGFPPELLNALDACTGQGKAPVLVTIVSRHGSTPREVGAKMLVLPDGRSVGSVGGGIMEYRAQQLASKMQAGEAAPCQLAEYSASAKEDDAALAACGGSMNVFLQLLKEEENNEA
;
A
#
# COMPACT_ATOMS: atom_id res chain seq x y z
N MET A 1 -8.31 -7.43 -19.20
CA MET A 1 -7.46 -7.26 -17.99
C MET A 1 -8.26 -6.44 -17.00
N CYS A 2 -8.71 -7.04 -15.92
CA CYS A 2 -9.57 -6.40 -14.93
C CYS A 2 -8.72 -5.95 -13.74
N ILE A 3 -9.10 -4.84 -13.07
CA ILE A 3 -8.48 -4.36 -11.82
C ILE A 3 -8.47 -5.49 -10.77
N ARG A 4 -9.51 -6.34 -10.76
CA ARG A 4 -9.61 -7.52 -9.92
C ARG A 4 -8.43 -8.50 -10.06
N ASP A 5 -7.91 -8.70 -11.27
CA ASP A 5 -6.80 -9.65 -11.51
C ASP A 5 -5.49 -9.22 -10.81
N ARG A 6 -5.51 -8.03 -10.19
CA ARG A 6 -4.41 -7.44 -9.41
C ARG A 6 -4.64 -7.48 -7.90
N GLY A 7 -5.63 -8.26 -7.43
CA GLY A 7 -5.92 -8.43 -6.00
C GLY A 7 -6.55 -7.21 -5.32
N LEU A 8 -7.11 -6.26 -6.09
CA LEU A 8 -7.83 -5.12 -5.54
C LEU A 8 -9.34 -5.40 -5.55
N PRO A 9 -10.02 -5.37 -4.40
CA PRO A 9 -11.48 -5.46 -4.34
C PRO A 9 -12.12 -4.26 -5.04
N VAL A 10 -13.14 -4.50 -5.86
CA VAL A 10 -13.81 -3.46 -6.65
C VAL A 10 -15.29 -3.38 -6.29
N THR A 11 -15.72 -2.20 -5.84
CA THR A 11 -17.14 -1.85 -5.73
C THR A 11 -17.53 -0.97 -6.92
N GLY A 12 -18.49 -1.41 -7.71
CA GLY A 12 -19.04 -0.66 -8.83
C GLY A 12 -20.32 0.07 -8.45
N LEU A 13 -20.46 1.34 -8.89
CA LEU A 13 -21.68 2.13 -8.76
C LEU A 13 -22.16 2.49 -10.16
N GLU A 14 -23.42 2.16 -10.48
CA GLU A 14 -24.01 2.45 -11.79
C GLU A 14 -25.51 2.64 -11.62
N GLU A 15 -26.08 3.68 -12.24
CA GLU A 15 -27.52 3.96 -12.14
C GLU A 15 -28.38 3.10 -13.08
N ARG A 16 -27.79 2.56 -14.16
CA ARG A 16 -28.49 1.81 -15.20
C ARG A 16 -28.32 0.30 -14.97
N PRO A 17 -29.43 -0.46 -14.86
CA PRO A 17 -29.37 -1.88 -14.51
C PRO A 17 -28.53 -2.73 -15.46
N GLU A 18 -28.63 -2.47 -16.78
CA GLU A 18 -27.89 -3.23 -17.81
C GLU A 18 -26.36 -3.08 -17.68
N TYR A 19 -25.87 -1.91 -17.26
CA TYR A 19 -24.45 -1.66 -17.03
C TYR A 19 -24.01 -2.13 -15.65
N ALA A 20 -24.89 -2.07 -14.65
CA ALA A 20 -24.63 -2.69 -13.35
C ALA A 20 -24.43 -4.21 -13.49
N ASP A 21 -25.23 -4.87 -14.33
CA ASP A 21 -25.05 -6.28 -14.66
C ASP A 21 -23.75 -6.55 -15.44
N ALA A 22 -23.33 -5.62 -16.30
CA ALA A 22 -22.04 -5.72 -16.97
C ALA A 22 -20.87 -5.62 -15.96
N LEU A 23 -20.95 -4.78 -14.94
CA LEU A 23 -19.95 -4.69 -13.87
C LEU A 23 -19.87 -5.99 -13.06
N ARG A 24 -21.03 -6.62 -12.74
CA ARG A 24 -21.07 -7.93 -12.06
C ARG A 24 -20.39 -9.00 -12.90
N ARG A 25 -20.73 -9.09 -14.20
CA ARG A 25 -20.09 -10.04 -15.14
C ARG A 25 -18.59 -9.78 -15.30
N ALA A 26 -18.16 -8.52 -15.24
CA ALA A 26 -16.74 -8.15 -15.25
C ALA A 26 -16.02 -8.48 -13.94
N GLY A 27 -16.75 -8.94 -12.91
CA GLY A 27 -16.21 -9.45 -11.66
C GLY A 27 -16.03 -8.40 -10.57
N ALA A 28 -16.79 -7.30 -10.59
CA ALA A 28 -16.87 -6.42 -9.44
C ALA A 28 -17.41 -7.21 -8.23
N GLU A 29 -16.76 -7.06 -7.07
CA GLU A 29 -17.10 -7.80 -5.85
C GLU A 29 -18.45 -7.35 -5.28
N LYS A 30 -18.71 -6.05 -5.36
CA LYS A 30 -19.98 -5.44 -4.96
C LYS A 30 -20.43 -4.49 -6.07
N VAL A 31 -21.72 -4.50 -6.39
CA VAL A 31 -22.30 -3.53 -7.34
C VAL A 31 -23.57 -2.94 -6.75
N LEU A 32 -23.57 -1.62 -6.62
CA LEU A 32 -24.72 -0.83 -6.19
C LEU A 32 -25.38 -0.23 -7.43
N CYS A 33 -26.65 -0.55 -7.67
CA CYS A 33 -27.44 -0.03 -8.80
C CYS A 33 -28.42 1.02 -8.28
N GLY A 34 -28.37 2.22 -8.83
CA GLY A 34 -29.22 3.35 -8.44
C GLY A 34 -28.47 4.69 -8.50
N PRO A 35 -29.08 5.79 -8.01
CA PRO A 35 -28.47 7.11 -8.01
C PRO A 35 -27.11 7.14 -7.36
N TYR A 36 -26.15 7.81 -8.02
CA TYR A 36 -24.74 7.81 -7.55
C TYR A 36 -24.58 8.39 -6.15
N ALA A 37 -25.23 9.52 -5.83
CA ALA A 37 -25.11 10.18 -4.53
C ALA A 37 -25.62 9.26 -3.39
N GLU A 38 -26.78 8.63 -3.60
CA GLU A 38 -27.36 7.70 -2.62
C GLU A 38 -26.46 6.48 -2.40
N ASN A 39 -25.96 5.90 -3.48
CA ASN A 39 -25.06 4.74 -3.41
C ASN A 39 -23.72 5.11 -2.75
N LEU A 40 -23.19 6.31 -3.01
CA LEU A 40 -21.95 6.77 -2.39
C LEU A 40 -22.09 6.91 -0.87
N THR A 41 -23.27 7.22 -0.32
CA THR A 41 -23.45 7.27 1.14
C THR A 41 -23.23 5.91 1.80
N GLN A 42 -23.47 4.82 1.08
CA GLN A 42 -23.30 3.43 1.53
C GLN A 42 -21.86 2.91 1.38
N VAL A 43 -20.98 3.69 0.74
CA VAL A 43 -19.56 3.32 0.55
C VAL A 43 -18.73 4.05 1.58
N GLU A 44 -18.13 3.30 2.48
CA GLU A 44 -17.15 3.85 3.41
C GLU A 44 -15.83 4.16 2.71
N GLY A 45 -15.19 5.27 3.11
CA GLY A 45 -13.87 5.64 2.65
C GLY A 45 -12.83 5.40 3.73
N SER A 46 -11.65 4.90 3.34
CA SER A 46 -10.49 4.70 4.20
C SER A 46 -9.24 5.37 3.63
N ALA A 47 -8.15 5.36 4.39
CA ALA A 47 -6.86 5.87 3.92
C ALA A 47 -6.30 5.05 2.73
N GLU A 48 -6.89 3.89 2.40
CA GLU A 48 -6.49 3.03 1.29
C GLU A 48 -7.50 3.01 0.14
N THR A 49 -8.68 3.61 0.32
CA THR A 49 -9.72 3.62 -0.70
C THR A 49 -9.33 4.48 -1.90
N CYS A 50 -9.45 3.93 -3.09
CA CYS A 50 -9.21 4.64 -4.35
C CYS A 50 -10.54 4.84 -5.08
N PHE A 51 -10.92 6.08 -5.34
CA PHE A 51 -12.13 6.42 -6.09
C PHE A 51 -11.78 6.74 -7.54
N VAL A 52 -12.50 6.11 -8.47
CA VAL A 52 -12.42 6.37 -9.91
C VAL A 52 -13.77 6.81 -10.41
N VAL A 53 -13.88 8.07 -10.87
CA VAL A 53 -15.10 8.66 -11.41
C VAL A 53 -15.03 8.58 -12.93
N ALA A 54 -15.95 7.82 -13.54
CA ALA A 54 -16.03 7.59 -14.98
C ALA A 54 -17.49 7.71 -15.46
N THR A 55 -18.15 8.81 -15.11
CA THR A 55 -19.56 9.01 -15.45
C THR A 55 -19.75 9.52 -16.87
N ARG A 56 -20.99 9.45 -17.38
CA ARG A 56 -21.34 9.92 -18.74
C ARG A 56 -21.51 11.44 -18.85
N ALA A 57 -21.77 12.15 -17.74
CA ALA A 57 -22.05 13.59 -17.75
C ALA A 57 -21.30 14.31 -16.62
N HIS A 58 -20.89 15.56 -16.90
CA HIS A 58 -20.14 16.37 -15.94
C HIS A 58 -20.93 16.70 -14.66
N SER A 59 -22.27 16.75 -14.74
CA SER A 59 -23.12 16.94 -13.55
C SER A 59 -22.98 15.78 -12.56
N PHE A 60 -22.94 14.55 -13.05
CA PHE A 60 -22.70 13.37 -12.22
C PHE A 60 -21.27 13.34 -11.68
N ASP A 61 -20.28 13.84 -12.42
CA ASP A 61 -18.90 13.93 -11.91
C ASP A 61 -18.84 14.83 -10.69
N VAL A 62 -19.45 16.02 -10.75
CA VAL A 62 -19.46 16.98 -9.64
C VAL A 62 -20.23 16.41 -8.43
N GLU A 63 -21.37 15.79 -8.67
CA GLU A 63 -22.17 15.13 -7.64
C GLU A 63 -21.37 14.05 -6.93
N CYS A 64 -20.77 13.11 -7.67
CA CYS A 64 -19.93 12.05 -7.14
C CYS A 64 -18.74 12.60 -6.34
N LEU A 65 -18.00 13.56 -6.92
CA LEU A 65 -16.80 14.11 -6.30
C LEU A 65 -17.14 14.90 -5.02
N THR A 66 -18.27 15.61 -4.98
CA THR A 66 -18.74 16.30 -3.79
C THR A 66 -18.96 15.33 -2.63
N GLU A 67 -19.56 14.17 -2.89
CA GLU A 67 -19.77 13.13 -1.88
C GLU A 67 -18.45 12.42 -1.51
N ILE A 68 -17.58 12.15 -2.48
CA ILE A 68 -16.27 11.53 -2.24
C ILE A 68 -15.38 12.41 -1.36
N TYR A 69 -15.38 13.73 -1.57
CA TYR A 69 -14.55 14.65 -0.79
C TYR A 69 -14.98 14.81 0.69
N LYS A 70 -16.13 14.31 1.07
CA LYS A 70 -16.55 14.17 2.48
C LYS A 70 -15.92 12.95 3.17
N LYS A 71 -15.30 12.04 2.42
CA LYS A 71 -14.75 10.77 2.89
C LYS A 71 -13.23 10.81 3.01
N ARG A 72 -12.67 9.79 3.66
CA ARG A 72 -11.23 9.52 3.61
C ARG A 72 -10.91 8.70 2.36
N PHE A 73 -9.80 8.99 1.70
CA PHE A 73 -9.36 8.24 0.53
C PHE A 73 -7.84 8.31 0.34
N ALA A 74 -7.31 7.31 -0.34
CA ALA A 74 -5.94 7.29 -0.83
C ALA A 74 -5.80 8.04 -2.16
N TYR A 75 -6.79 7.88 -3.05
CA TYR A 75 -6.73 8.39 -4.40
C TYR A 75 -8.13 8.78 -4.87
N VAL A 76 -8.22 9.87 -5.62
CA VAL A 76 -9.43 10.23 -6.36
C VAL A 76 -9.06 10.70 -7.75
N GLY A 77 -9.59 10.01 -8.75
CA GLY A 77 -9.34 10.34 -10.15
C GLY A 77 -10.63 10.40 -10.97
N MET A 78 -10.63 11.24 -12.01
CA MET A 78 -11.79 11.43 -12.89
C MET A 78 -11.41 11.27 -14.35
N LEU A 79 -12.19 10.44 -15.07
CA LEU A 79 -12.06 10.28 -16.50
C LEU A 79 -12.67 11.50 -17.23
N GLY A 80 -11.87 12.17 -18.03
CA GLY A 80 -12.33 13.33 -18.79
C GLY A 80 -11.21 14.03 -19.54
N SER A 81 -11.58 14.91 -20.49
CA SER A 81 -10.62 15.78 -21.16
C SER A 81 -10.07 16.86 -20.23
N ARG A 82 -8.96 17.49 -20.60
CA ARG A 82 -8.38 18.62 -19.85
C ARG A 82 -9.41 19.74 -19.60
N ASN A 83 -10.23 20.07 -20.61
CA ASN A 83 -11.26 21.11 -20.49
C ASN A 83 -12.36 20.70 -19.49
N ARG A 84 -12.84 19.44 -19.56
CA ARG A 84 -13.81 18.89 -18.60
C ARG A 84 -13.24 18.89 -17.17
N SER A 85 -12.00 18.50 -17.01
CA SER A 85 -11.32 18.48 -15.71
C SER A 85 -11.20 19.87 -15.09
N ALA A 86 -10.87 20.89 -15.91
CA ALA A 86 -10.81 22.29 -15.44
C ALA A 86 -12.19 22.82 -15.01
N LEU A 87 -13.24 22.51 -15.80
CA LEU A 87 -14.61 22.89 -15.48
C LEU A 87 -15.07 22.25 -14.16
N VAL A 88 -14.87 20.95 -14.00
CA VAL A 88 -15.28 20.21 -12.79
C VAL A 88 -14.56 20.72 -11.57
N ARG A 89 -13.24 20.99 -11.64
CA ARG A 89 -12.50 21.59 -10.50
C ARG A 89 -13.08 22.94 -10.08
N ARG A 90 -13.44 23.80 -11.05
CA ARG A 90 -14.06 25.09 -10.73
C ARG A 90 -15.41 24.90 -10.06
N GLN A 91 -16.26 24.02 -10.58
CA GLN A 91 -17.58 23.75 -10.00
C GLN A 91 -17.49 23.14 -8.58
N LEU A 92 -16.49 22.29 -8.31
CA LEU A 92 -16.24 21.79 -6.96
C LEU A 92 -15.89 22.90 -5.99
N ILE A 93 -15.08 23.89 -6.39
CA ILE A 93 -14.72 25.05 -5.55
C ILE A 93 -15.97 25.91 -5.32
N GLU A 94 -16.76 26.16 -6.37
CA GLU A 94 -18.04 26.90 -6.28
C GLU A 94 -19.04 26.19 -5.35
N ALA A 95 -19.02 24.86 -5.32
CA ALA A 95 -19.83 24.04 -4.40
C ALA A 95 -19.25 23.91 -2.97
N GLY A 96 -18.17 24.65 -2.66
CA GLY A 96 -17.59 24.70 -1.31
C GLY A 96 -16.45 23.73 -1.02
N THR A 97 -15.95 22.99 -2.02
CA THR A 97 -14.74 22.17 -1.86
C THR A 97 -13.51 23.08 -1.72
N ALA A 98 -12.67 22.83 -0.72
CA ALA A 98 -11.44 23.60 -0.54
C ALA A 98 -10.56 23.53 -1.80
N PRO A 99 -9.97 24.66 -2.27
CA PRO A 99 -9.18 24.70 -3.50
C PRO A 99 -8.05 23.67 -3.55
N GLU A 100 -7.38 23.41 -2.43
CA GLU A 100 -6.30 22.41 -2.34
C GLU A 100 -6.83 20.98 -2.53
N LYS A 101 -8.02 20.66 -2.02
CA LYS A 101 -8.67 19.38 -2.29
C LYS A 101 -9.08 19.27 -3.76
N ALA A 102 -9.63 20.33 -4.36
CA ALA A 102 -9.97 20.30 -5.79
C ALA A 102 -8.74 20.14 -6.68
N LYS A 103 -7.57 20.68 -6.29
CA LYS A 103 -6.29 20.47 -6.99
C LYS A 103 -5.78 19.04 -6.88
N SER A 104 -6.04 18.34 -5.78
CA SER A 104 -5.60 16.95 -5.59
C SER A 104 -6.37 15.94 -6.44
N LEU A 105 -7.39 16.35 -7.20
CA LEU A 105 -8.08 15.51 -8.17
C LEU A 105 -7.14 15.09 -9.30
N HIS A 106 -6.94 13.80 -9.49
CA HIS A 106 -6.23 13.27 -10.66
C HIS A 106 -7.16 13.35 -11.90
N ALA A 107 -7.05 14.42 -12.67
CA ALA A 107 -7.89 14.64 -13.85
C ALA A 107 -7.18 15.52 -14.88
N PRO A 108 -6.99 15.04 -16.10
CA PRO A 108 -7.37 13.71 -16.62
C PRO A 108 -6.71 12.58 -15.81
N ILE A 109 -7.48 11.51 -15.55
CA ILE A 109 -7.01 10.35 -14.79
C ILE A 109 -6.00 9.53 -15.59
N GLY A 110 -5.03 8.95 -14.90
CA GLY A 110 -4.04 8.04 -15.47
C GLY A 110 -2.73 8.69 -15.89
N LEU A 111 -1.64 7.94 -15.86
CA LEU A 111 -0.33 8.39 -16.32
C LEU A 111 -0.33 8.73 -17.81
N ALA A 112 0.46 9.73 -18.20
CA ALA A 112 0.55 10.23 -19.56
C ALA A 112 1.35 9.30 -20.51
N ILE A 113 0.88 8.05 -20.69
CA ILE A 113 1.52 7.02 -21.54
C ILE A 113 1.03 7.03 -22.99
N LYS A 114 0.29 8.07 -23.41
CA LYS A 114 -0.34 8.18 -24.74
C LYS A 114 -1.34 7.06 -25.04
N ALA A 115 -2.04 6.55 -24.00
CA ALA A 115 -3.07 5.53 -24.12
C ALA A 115 -4.20 5.95 -25.07
N GLN A 116 -4.63 5.06 -25.98
CA GLN A 116 -5.68 5.30 -26.98
C GLN A 116 -6.87 4.35 -26.79
N THR A 117 -6.63 3.10 -26.46
CA THR A 117 -7.67 2.10 -26.23
C THR A 117 -8.18 2.12 -24.79
N ALA A 118 -9.41 1.63 -24.57
CA ALA A 118 -9.97 1.51 -23.22
C ALA A 118 -9.09 0.67 -22.28
N GLN A 119 -8.44 -0.38 -22.81
CA GLN A 119 -7.53 -1.24 -22.07
C GLN A 119 -6.25 -0.50 -21.67
N GLU A 120 -5.69 0.29 -22.55
CA GLU A 120 -4.50 1.12 -22.27
C GLU A 120 -4.82 2.23 -21.27
N ILE A 121 -6.00 2.86 -21.37
CA ILE A 121 -6.49 3.84 -20.39
C ILE A 121 -6.64 3.17 -19.02
N ALA A 122 -7.24 2.00 -18.95
CA ALA A 122 -7.36 1.26 -17.69
C ALA A 122 -5.97 0.92 -17.08
N LEU A 123 -5.00 0.57 -17.93
CA LEU A 123 -3.61 0.33 -17.49
C LEU A 123 -2.97 1.62 -16.94
N SER A 124 -3.15 2.76 -17.62
CA SER A 124 -2.61 4.04 -17.17
C SER A 124 -3.19 4.48 -15.82
N ILE A 125 -4.49 4.25 -15.60
CA ILE A 125 -5.17 4.53 -14.32
C ILE A 125 -4.61 3.64 -13.21
N LEU A 126 -4.45 2.35 -13.45
CA LEU A 126 -3.86 1.43 -12.47
C LEU A 126 -2.43 1.80 -12.12
N ALA A 127 -1.63 2.18 -13.11
CA ALA A 127 -0.25 2.61 -12.89
C ALA A 127 -0.19 3.89 -12.03
N GLU A 128 -1.07 4.87 -12.27
CA GLU A 128 -1.15 6.09 -11.45
C GLU A 128 -1.60 5.78 -10.01
N ILE A 129 -2.57 4.89 -9.82
CA ILE A 129 -2.99 4.44 -8.48
C ILE A 129 -1.82 3.79 -7.74
N VAL A 130 -1.05 2.93 -8.40
CA VAL A 130 0.13 2.28 -7.81
C VAL A 130 1.20 3.32 -7.47
N GLU A 131 1.47 4.29 -8.35
CA GLU A 131 2.42 5.38 -8.11
C GLU A 131 2.03 6.19 -6.87
N VAL A 132 0.77 6.63 -6.79
CA VAL A 132 0.26 7.41 -5.65
C VAL A 132 0.27 6.59 -4.35
N LYS A 133 -0.13 5.33 -4.42
CA LYS A 133 -0.10 4.43 -3.27
C LYS A 133 1.32 4.23 -2.73
N ASN A 134 2.28 3.98 -3.61
CA ASN A 134 3.66 3.71 -3.22
C ASN A 134 4.46 5.00 -2.94
N GLY A 135 4.07 6.14 -3.54
CA GLY A 135 4.67 7.45 -3.27
C GLY A 135 4.27 8.08 -1.94
N ARG A 136 3.16 7.62 -1.34
CA ARG A 136 2.92 7.90 0.07
C ARG A 136 3.95 7.10 0.84
N GLN A 137 4.85 7.78 1.58
CA GLN A 137 5.71 7.10 2.55
C GLN A 137 4.78 6.25 3.44
N GLN A 138 4.66 4.99 3.10
CA GLN A 138 4.19 4.00 4.02
C GLN A 138 5.29 3.95 5.09
N THR A 139 5.07 4.60 6.21
CA THR A 139 5.50 4.00 7.46
C THR A 139 4.79 2.65 7.43
N GLU A 140 5.51 1.62 6.94
CA GLU A 140 4.97 0.26 6.93
C GLU A 140 4.60 -0.03 8.39
N GLY A 141 3.29 0.03 8.67
CA GLY A 141 2.76 -0.48 9.93
C GLY A 141 3.17 -1.95 10.07
N PHE A 142 2.76 -2.59 11.12
CA PHE A 142 2.96 -4.04 11.23
C PHE A 142 2.01 -4.73 10.24
N PRO A 143 2.54 -5.44 9.22
CA PRO A 143 1.71 -6.26 8.35
C PRO A 143 0.88 -7.27 9.17
N PRO A 144 -0.36 -7.57 8.79
CA PRO A 144 -1.21 -8.51 9.52
C PRO A 144 -0.56 -9.88 9.75
N GLU A 145 0.24 -10.35 8.78
CA GLU A 145 0.99 -11.60 8.90
C GLU A 145 2.04 -11.58 10.02
N LEU A 146 2.69 -10.44 10.26
CA LEU A 146 3.64 -10.29 11.37
C LEU A 146 2.90 -10.27 12.72
N LEU A 147 1.76 -9.58 12.79
CA LEU A 147 0.94 -9.54 14.01
C LEU A 147 0.44 -10.93 14.36
N ASN A 148 -0.11 -11.66 13.39
CA ASN A 148 -0.58 -13.03 13.60
C ASN A 148 0.56 -13.98 14.02
N ALA A 149 1.76 -13.82 13.47
CA ALA A 149 2.91 -14.62 13.84
C ALA A 149 3.43 -14.26 15.24
N LEU A 150 3.35 -13.00 15.62
CA LEU A 150 3.70 -12.52 16.96
C LEU A 150 2.73 -13.09 18.00
N ASP A 151 1.43 -12.99 17.75
CA ASP A 151 0.39 -13.54 18.63
C ASP A 151 0.56 -15.06 18.82
N ALA A 152 0.93 -15.78 17.75
CA ALA A 152 1.20 -17.22 17.82
C ALA A 152 2.44 -17.58 18.64
N CYS A 153 3.37 -16.64 18.87
CA CYS A 153 4.56 -16.84 19.71
C CYS A 153 4.32 -16.57 21.18
N THR A 154 3.24 -15.85 21.51
CA THR A 154 2.90 -15.48 22.89
C THR A 154 2.68 -16.74 23.75
N GLY A 155 3.31 -16.81 24.92
CA GLY A 155 3.20 -17.95 25.83
C GLY A 155 4.09 -19.17 25.49
N GLN A 156 4.93 -19.12 24.45
CA GLN A 156 5.81 -20.25 24.08
C GLN A 156 7.20 -20.23 24.75
N GLY A 157 7.47 -19.27 25.63
CA GLY A 157 8.70 -19.20 26.45
C GLY A 157 9.98 -18.82 25.70
N LYS A 158 9.94 -18.59 24.38
CA LYS A 158 11.05 -18.07 23.59
C LYS A 158 10.61 -16.84 22.82
N ALA A 159 11.38 -15.77 22.93
CA ALA A 159 11.06 -14.48 22.33
C ALA A 159 11.42 -14.43 20.83
N PRO A 160 10.53 -13.94 19.96
CA PRO A 160 10.87 -13.64 18.56
C PRO A 160 11.74 -12.39 18.46
N VAL A 161 12.45 -12.22 17.34
CA VAL A 161 13.25 -11.04 17.05
C VAL A 161 12.62 -10.27 15.91
N LEU A 162 12.28 -9.00 16.15
CA LEU A 162 11.84 -8.07 15.13
C LEU A 162 13.06 -7.42 14.47
N VAL A 163 13.10 -7.47 13.16
CA VAL A 163 14.12 -6.84 12.30
C VAL A 163 13.45 -5.73 11.49
N THR A 164 13.94 -4.50 11.58
CA THR A 164 13.38 -3.33 10.88
C THR A 164 14.48 -2.61 10.12
N ILE A 165 14.27 -2.29 8.84
CA ILE A 165 15.17 -1.41 8.09
C ILE A 165 15.00 0.03 8.60
N VAL A 166 16.07 0.64 9.12
CA VAL A 166 16.03 2.02 9.66
C VAL A 166 16.71 3.04 8.76
N SER A 167 17.64 2.61 7.91
CA SER A 167 18.19 3.45 6.84
C SER A 167 18.74 2.60 5.70
N ARG A 168 18.87 3.20 4.52
CA ARG A 168 19.45 2.56 3.34
C ARG A 168 20.24 3.55 2.49
N HIS A 169 21.21 3.03 1.73
CA HIS A 169 21.96 3.75 0.73
C HIS A 169 22.09 2.92 -0.55
N GLY A 170 21.99 3.59 -1.69
CA GLY A 170 22.02 2.92 -3.00
C GLY A 170 20.75 2.11 -3.29
N SER A 171 20.86 1.16 -4.22
CA SER A 171 19.76 0.29 -4.62
C SER A 171 19.59 -0.86 -3.63
N THR A 172 18.47 -0.90 -2.94
CA THR A 172 18.09 -1.99 -2.03
C THR A 172 16.70 -2.51 -2.40
N PRO A 173 16.42 -3.81 -2.23
CA PRO A 173 15.15 -4.41 -2.66
C PRO A 173 13.94 -4.00 -1.79
N ARG A 174 14.16 -3.40 -0.61
CA ARG A 174 13.11 -2.95 0.31
C ARG A 174 13.36 -1.54 0.82
N GLU A 175 12.29 -0.86 1.18
CA GLU A 175 12.30 0.50 1.72
C GLU A 175 12.55 0.53 3.22
N VAL A 176 12.90 1.73 3.74
CA VAL A 176 12.97 1.99 5.18
C VAL A 176 11.60 1.75 5.82
N GLY A 177 11.59 1.06 6.96
CA GLY A 177 10.37 0.64 7.65
C GLY A 177 9.95 -0.80 7.36
N ALA A 178 10.50 -1.45 6.32
CA ALA A 178 10.24 -2.86 6.06
C ALA A 178 10.67 -3.74 7.25
N LYS A 179 9.85 -4.74 7.55
CA LYS A 179 9.97 -5.57 8.75
C LYS A 179 10.01 -7.05 8.43
N MET A 180 10.76 -7.77 9.24
CA MET A 180 10.79 -9.23 9.27
C MET A 180 10.79 -9.68 10.73
N LEU A 181 10.01 -10.70 11.05
CA LEU A 181 10.01 -11.35 12.36
C LEU A 181 10.73 -12.69 12.25
N VAL A 182 11.76 -12.89 13.04
CA VAL A 182 12.46 -14.17 13.17
C VAL A 182 11.88 -14.91 14.37
N LEU A 183 11.25 -16.05 14.09
CA LEU A 183 10.58 -16.87 15.09
C LEU A 183 11.56 -17.71 15.90
N PRO A 184 11.18 -18.21 17.10
CA PRO A 184 12.04 -19.05 17.93
C PRO A 184 12.47 -20.37 17.27
N ASP A 185 11.72 -20.87 16.30
CA ASP A 185 12.01 -22.07 15.53
C ASP A 185 12.93 -21.83 14.30
N GLY A 186 13.40 -20.59 14.14
CA GLY A 186 14.27 -20.17 13.03
C GLY A 186 13.56 -19.79 11.74
N ARG A 187 12.24 -19.96 11.63
CA ARG A 187 11.46 -19.43 10.50
C ARG A 187 11.37 -17.93 10.57
N SER A 188 11.17 -17.28 9.42
CA SER A 188 10.90 -15.84 9.35
C SER A 188 9.58 -15.55 8.67
N VAL A 189 8.94 -14.45 9.06
CA VAL A 189 7.72 -13.91 8.48
C VAL A 189 8.00 -12.46 8.08
N GLY A 190 7.53 -12.04 6.89
CA GLY A 190 7.91 -10.75 6.30
C GLY A 190 9.28 -10.79 5.61
N SER A 191 9.79 -9.63 5.17
CA SER A 191 11.03 -9.56 4.40
C SER A 191 11.72 -8.21 4.56
N VAL A 192 13.06 -8.25 4.68
CA VAL A 192 13.95 -7.07 4.69
C VAL A 192 14.85 -7.01 3.45
N GLY A 193 14.51 -7.74 2.39
CA GLY A 193 15.21 -7.64 1.11
C GLY A 193 15.69 -8.94 0.49
N GLY A 194 15.50 -10.07 1.18
CA GLY A 194 15.85 -11.40 0.68
C GLY A 194 17.34 -11.73 0.70
N GLY A 195 17.66 -12.96 0.30
CA GLY A 195 19.03 -13.42 0.11
C GLY A 195 19.89 -13.33 1.37
N ILE A 196 21.15 -12.90 1.18
CA ILE A 196 22.15 -12.86 2.25
C ILE A 196 21.83 -11.86 3.36
N MET A 197 21.08 -10.79 3.07
CA MET A 197 20.70 -9.79 4.05
C MET A 197 19.79 -10.42 5.11
N GLU A 198 18.80 -11.18 4.68
CA GLU A 198 17.91 -11.93 5.58
C GLU A 198 18.65 -13.04 6.32
N TYR A 199 19.50 -13.78 5.63
CA TYR A 199 20.32 -14.81 6.24
C TYR A 199 21.18 -14.25 7.39
N ARG A 200 21.87 -13.13 7.17
CA ARG A 200 22.69 -12.47 8.22
C ARG A 200 21.82 -11.97 9.37
N ALA A 201 20.65 -11.40 9.06
CA ALA A 201 19.71 -10.98 10.10
C ALA A 201 19.18 -12.16 10.91
N GLN A 202 18.87 -13.30 10.29
CA GLN A 202 18.47 -14.53 10.96
C GLN A 202 19.58 -15.09 11.86
N GLN A 203 20.83 -15.11 11.38
CA GLN A 203 21.98 -15.56 12.16
C GLN A 203 22.17 -14.70 13.43
N LEU A 204 22.05 -13.39 13.29
CA LEU A 204 22.16 -12.48 14.42
C LEU A 204 20.97 -12.64 15.39
N ALA A 205 19.76 -12.76 14.85
CA ALA A 205 18.56 -13.01 15.65
C ALA A 205 18.67 -14.32 16.45
N SER A 206 19.21 -15.39 15.86
CA SER A 206 19.45 -16.66 16.57
C SER A 206 20.40 -16.50 17.74
N LYS A 207 21.46 -15.71 17.60
CA LYS A 207 22.39 -15.39 18.70
C LYS A 207 21.71 -14.58 19.82
N MET A 208 20.83 -13.63 19.43
CA MET A 208 20.05 -12.86 20.41
C MET A 208 19.09 -13.76 21.20
N GLN A 209 18.44 -14.70 20.51
CA GLN A 209 17.54 -15.69 21.13
C GLN A 209 18.28 -16.67 22.05
N ALA A 210 19.53 -16.98 21.74
CA ALA A 210 20.41 -17.80 22.59
C ALA A 210 21.01 -17.03 23.77
N GLY A 211 20.85 -15.71 23.85
CA GLY A 211 21.48 -14.86 24.85
C GLY A 211 22.96 -14.54 24.57
N GLU A 212 23.45 -14.87 23.39
CA GLU A 212 24.85 -14.66 22.96
C GLU A 212 25.08 -13.25 22.37
N ALA A 213 24.00 -12.48 22.16
CA ALA A 213 24.06 -11.13 21.66
C ALA A 213 23.08 -10.21 22.41
N ALA A 214 23.30 -8.89 22.33
CA ALA A 214 22.47 -7.89 23.00
C ALA A 214 21.00 -7.98 22.55
N PRO A 215 20.01 -7.75 23.43
CA PRO A 215 18.58 -7.86 23.12
C PRO A 215 18.09 -6.78 22.14
N CYS A 216 18.84 -5.70 21.95
CA CYS A 216 18.60 -4.65 20.97
C CYS A 216 19.93 -4.24 20.36
N GLN A 217 20.00 -4.18 19.03
CA GLN A 217 21.20 -3.70 18.35
C GLN A 217 20.94 -3.22 16.93
N LEU A 218 21.79 -2.33 16.47
CA LEU A 218 21.84 -1.85 15.10
C LEU A 218 22.93 -2.63 14.35
N ALA A 219 22.60 -3.16 13.17
CA ALA A 219 23.54 -3.86 12.31
C ALA A 219 23.55 -3.21 10.92
N GLU A 220 24.75 -3.02 10.37
CA GLU A 220 24.94 -2.54 8.99
C GLU A 220 25.20 -3.72 8.07
N TYR A 221 24.43 -3.83 7.01
CA TYR A 221 24.59 -4.82 5.96
C TYR A 221 24.90 -4.12 4.64
N SER A 222 26.05 -4.47 4.04
CA SER A 222 26.50 -3.94 2.75
C SER A 222 26.63 -5.06 1.75
N ALA A 223 26.18 -4.81 0.52
CA ALA A 223 26.39 -5.71 -0.62
C ALA A 223 27.87 -5.75 -1.09
N SER A 224 28.72 -4.84 -0.60
CA SER A 224 30.15 -4.72 -0.97
C SER A 224 31.10 -5.47 -0.02
N ALA A 225 30.65 -6.51 0.67
CA ALA A 225 31.52 -7.30 1.55
C ALA A 225 32.62 -8.02 0.74
N LYS A 226 33.85 -7.70 1.08
CA LYS A 226 35.06 -8.42 0.63
C LYS A 226 34.96 -9.87 1.09
N GLU A 227 35.29 -10.79 0.15
CA GLU A 227 35.48 -12.23 0.35
C GLU A 227 34.21 -13.11 0.31
N ASP A 228 34.18 -13.95 -0.69
CA ASP A 228 33.44 -15.20 -0.95
C ASP A 228 32.04 -15.21 -1.61
N ASP A 229 31.40 -14.08 -1.96
CA ASP A 229 30.12 -14.17 -2.71
C ASP A 229 30.06 -13.22 -3.92
N ALA A 230 30.59 -13.66 -5.05
CA ALA A 230 30.53 -12.93 -6.34
C ALA A 230 29.10 -12.71 -6.88
N ALA A 231 28.09 -13.36 -6.31
CA ALA A 231 26.68 -13.22 -6.72
C ALA A 231 25.97 -11.98 -6.15
N LEU A 232 26.55 -11.31 -5.15
CA LEU A 232 25.93 -10.20 -4.42
C LEU A 232 26.39 -8.80 -4.84
N ALA A 233 27.42 -8.72 -5.67
CA ALA A 233 27.97 -7.44 -6.16
C ALA A 233 27.02 -6.67 -7.11
N ALA A 234 25.88 -7.24 -7.48
CA ALA A 234 25.02 -6.67 -8.52
C ALA A 234 24.15 -5.48 -8.06
N CYS A 235 23.87 -5.31 -6.76
CA CYS A 235 22.97 -4.26 -6.29
C CYS A 235 23.62 -3.05 -5.61
N GLY A 236 24.89 -3.11 -5.20
CA GLY A 236 25.69 -1.96 -4.73
C GLY A 236 25.13 -1.14 -3.56
N GLY A 237 24.08 -1.61 -2.88
CA GLY A 237 23.42 -0.88 -1.80
C GLY A 237 23.86 -1.36 -0.42
N SER A 238 23.67 -0.50 0.60
CA SER A 238 23.80 -0.86 2.02
C SER A 238 22.53 -0.49 2.78
N MET A 239 22.29 -1.18 3.90
CA MET A 239 21.18 -0.88 4.78
C MET A 239 21.61 -1.03 6.24
N ASN A 240 21.03 -0.20 7.12
CA ASN A 240 21.06 -0.41 8.54
C ASN A 240 19.74 -1.04 8.99
N VAL A 241 19.83 -2.09 9.74
CA VAL A 241 18.68 -2.78 10.34
C VAL A 241 18.76 -2.71 11.85
N PHE A 242 17.64 -2.45 12.48
CA PHE A 242 17.47 -2.52 13.91
C PHE A 242 16.86 -3.87 14.26
N LEU A 243 17.52 -4.62 15.14
CA LEU A 243 17.05 -5.90 15.66
C LEU A 243 16.64 -5.73 17.12
N GLN A 244 15.48 -6.25 17.45
CA GLN A 244 14.90 -6.17 18.80
C GLN A 244 14.32 -7.53 19.20
N LEU A 245 14.81 -8.09 20.30
CA LEU A 245 14.25 -9.27 20.95
C LEU A 245 12.99 -8.86 21.71
N LEU A 246 11.83 -9.39 21.31
CA LEU A 246 10.52 -9.04 21.88
C LEU A 246 10.23 -9.96 23.06
N LYS A 247 10.59 -9.55 24.26
CA LYS A 247 10.25 -10.26 25.51
C LYS A 247 8.83 -9.89 25.93
N GLU A 248 8.09 -10.87 26.47
CA GLU A 248 6.87 -10.56 27.20
C GLU A 248 7.24 -9.73 28.43
N GLU A 249 6.54 -8.63 28.68
CA GLU A 249 6.64 -7.95 29.96
C GLU A 249 6.04 -8.87 31.02
N GLU A 250 6.82 -9.28 32.00
CA GLU A 250 6.27 -9.84 33.22
C GLU A 250 5.38 -8.75 33.84
N ASN A 251 4.07 -8.95 33.81
CA ASN A 251 3.14 -8.11 34.55
C ASN A 251 3.50 -8.25 36.05
N ASN A 252 4.32 -7.35 36.52
CA ASN A 252 4.47 -7.12 37.95
C ASN A 252 3.20 -6.40 38.42
N GLU A 253 2.13 -7.15 38.64
CA GLU A 253 1.06 -6.71 39.53
C GLU A 253 1.65 -6.72 40.96
N ALA A 254 2.00 -5.54 41.46
CA ALA A 254 2.27 -5.25 42.84
C ALA A 254 1.13 -4.41 43.43
#